data_82901d1dec4cbe8b8e7657d48a68e827
#
_entry.id   82901d1dec4cbe8b8e7657d48a68e827
#
_cell.length_a   1.000
_cell.length_b   1.000
_cell.length_c   1.000
_cell.angle_alpha   90.00
_cell.angle_beta   90.00
_cell.angle_gamma   90.00
#
_symmetry.space_group_name_H-M   'P 1'
#
loop_
_entity.id
_entity.type
_entity.pdbx_description
1 polymer ?
#
loop_
_entity_poly.entity_id
_entity_poly.type
_entity_poly.pdbx_seq_one_letter_code
_entity_poly.pdbx_strand_id
1 'polypeptide(L)'
;QALYLQRLKYGAEKITPEVVLRWATEGSASVLGRTDIGVIAEGTQADLALFSLDDIRFSGSHDPLAALILCGAERAEHVMVGGQWRVSHGQINGLDLPALLARHRAAASKLIAG
;
A
#
# COMPACT_ATOMS: atom_id res chain seq x y z
N GLN A 1 -3.73 -9.53 -7.23
CA GLN A 1 -4.77 -10.20 -8.06
C GLN A 1 -4.89 -9.58 -9.46
N ALA A 2 -5.00 -8.24 -9.61
CA ALA A 2 -5.11 -7.59 -10.91
C ALA A 2 -3.99 -8.00 -11.88
N LEU A 3 -2.73 -8.02 -11.43
CA LEU A 3 -1.59 -8.46 -12.22
C LEU A 3 -1.80 -9.84 -12.84
N TYR A 4 -2.15 -10.83 -12.02
CA TYR A 4 -2.28 -12.22 -12.48
C TYR A 4 -3.46 -12.41 -13.42
N LEU A 5 -4.61 -11.87 -13.09
CA LEU A 5 -5.82 -11.97 -13.93
C LEU A 5 -5.63 -11.31 -15.30
N GLN A 6 -5.01 -10.13 -15.33
CA GLN A 6 -4.77 -9.43 -16.58
C GLN A 6 -3.68 -10.08 -17.42
N ARG A 7 -2.65 -10.68 -16.77
CA ARG A 7 -1.63 -11.45 -17.49
C ARG A 7 -2.18 -12.70 -18.18
N LEU A 8 -3.14 -13.37 -17.56
CA LEU A 8 -3.80 -14.52 -18.19
C LEU A 8 -4.52 -14.11 -19.49
N LYS A 9 -5.08 -12.90 -19.53
CA LYS A 9 -5.84 -12.43 -20.70
C LYS A 9 -4.96 -11.75 -21.76
N TYR A 10 -3.99 -10.95 -21.34
CA TYR A 10 -3.24 -10.05 -22.24
C TYR A 10 -1.76 -10.40 -22.38
N GLY A 11 -1.24 -11.33 -21.60
CA GLY A 11 0.16 -11.74 -21.59
C GLY A 11 1.03 -10.96 -20.60
N ALA A 12 2.10 -11.62 -20.14
CA ALA A 12 3.02 -11.04 -19.16
C ALA A 12 3.81 -9.84 -19.70
N GLU A 13 4.07 -9.82 -21.01
CA GLU A 13 4.82 -8.76 -21.69
C GLU A 13 4.08 -7.42 -21.66
N LYS A 14 2.74 -7.45 -21.71
CA LYS A 14 1.91 -6.24 -21.72
C LYS A 14 1.56 -5.75 -20.31
N ILE A 15 1.52 -6.66 -19.35
CA ILE A 15 1.12 -6.34 -17.97
C ILE A 15 2.35 -6.50 -17.08
N THR A 16 3.14 -5.44 -17.02
CA THR A 16 4.36 -5.36 -16.19
C THR A 16 4.05 -4.87 -14.77
N PRO A 17 4.96 -5.02 -13.80
CA PRO A 17 4.82 -4.45 -12.47
C PRO A 17 4.59 -2.94 -12.49
N GLU A 18 5.25 -2.19 -13.38
CA GLU A 18 5.09 -0.74 -13.54
C GLU A 18 3.66 -0.38 -13.94
N VAL A 19 3.07 -1.12 -14.89
CA VAL A 19 1.69 -0.90 -15.32
C VAL A 19 0.74 -1.07 -14.13
N VAL A 20 0.94 -2.10 -13.33
CA VAL A 20 0.09 -2.37 -12.14
C VAL A 20 0.27 -1.31 -11.07
N LEU A 21 1.52 -0.86 -10.82
CA LEU A 21 1.76 0.24 -9.89
C LEU A 21 1.09 1.53 -10.36
N ARG A 22 1.18 1.84 -11.65
CA ARG A 22 0.51 3.00 -12.24
C ARG A 22 -1.01 2.95 -12.08
N TRP A 23 -1.62 1.78 -12.21
CA TRP A 23 -3.06 1.63 -11.91
C TRP A 23 -3.38 1.89 -10.45
N ALA A 24 -2.52 1.44 -9.53
CA ALA A 24 -2.71 1.64 -8.09
C ALA A 24 -2.47 3.10 -7.64
N THR A 25 -1.75 3.90 -8.40
CA THR A 25 -1.41 5.29 -8.09
C THR A 25 -2.19 6.27 -8.97
N GLU A 26 -1.70 6.58 -10.15
CA GLU A 26 -2.34 7.51 -11.11
C GLU A 26 -3.76 7.08 -11.49
N GLY A 27 -3.97 5.79 -11.73
CA GLY A 27 -5.28 5.25 -12.06
C GLY A 27 -6.29 5.46 -10.93
N SER A 28 -5.89 5.19 -9.69
CA SER A 28 -6.74 5.42 -8.50
C SER A 28 -7.03 6.90 -8.29
N ALA A 29 -6.05 7.78 -8.48
CA ALA A 29 -6.24 9.24 -8.44
C ALA A 29 -7.26 9.71 -9.49
N SER A 30 -7.15 9.19 -10.71
CA SER A 30 -8.09 9.49 -11.80
C SER A 30 -9.52 9.06 -11.47
N VAL A 31 -9.73 7.89 -10.86
CA VAL A 31 -11.06 7.43 -10.41
C VAL A 31 -11.65 8.38 -9.36
N LEU A 32 -10.81 8.96 -8.50
CA LEU A 32 -11.23 9.98 -7.52
C LEU A 32 -11.44 11.38 -8.15
N GLY A 33 -11.16 11.56 -9.43
CA GLY A 33 -11.21 12.86 -10.10
C GLY A 33 -10.11 13.82 -9.62
N ARG A 34 -9.00 13.31 -9.08
CA ARG A 34 -7.89 14.12 -8.56
C ARG A 34 -6.70 14.10 -9.48
N THR A 35 -6.05 15.26 -9.63
CA THR A 35 -4.84 15.46 -10.44
C THR A 35 -3.62 15.87 -9.62
N ASP A 36 -3.82 16.07 -8.33
CA ASP A 36 -2.81 16.55 -7.38
C ASP A 36 -2.19 15.45 -6.53
N ILE A 37 -2.56 14.18 -6.78
CA ILE A 37 -2.03 12.97 -6.12
C ILE A 37 -1.73 11.86 -7.14
N GLY A 38 -1.12 10.77 -6.68
CA GLY A 38 -0.84 9.58 -7.50
C GLY A 38 0.51 9.61 -8.22
N VAL A 39 1.20 10.73 -8.17
CA VAL A 39 2.55 10.92 -8.71
C VAL A 39 3.44 11.66 -7.73
N ILE A 40 4.75 11.44 -7.79
CA ILE A 40 5.75 12.21 -7.06
C ILE A 40 6.27 13.27 -8.02
N ALA A 41 5.75 14.50 -7.91
CA ALA A 41 6.12 15.63 -8.75
C ALA A 41 6.00 16.96 -7.99
N GLU A 42 6.68 18.00 -8.47
CA GLU A 42 6.52 19.34 -7.93
C GLU A 42 5.07 19.83 -8.10
N GLY A 43 4.53 20.44 -7.05
CA GLY A 43 3.17 20.97 -7.05
C GLY A 43 2.08 19.93 -6.73
N THR A 44 2.43 18.66 -6.57
CA THR A 44 1.50 17.62 -6.09
C THR A 44 1.51 17.53 -4.57
N GLN A 45 0.46 16.93 -4.01
CA GLN A 45 0.41 16.66 -2.58
C GLN A 45 1.41 15.57 -2.19
N ALA A 46 2.05 15.74 -1.04
CA ALA A 46 2.96 14.76 -0.49
C ALA A 46 2.17 13.61 0.19
N ASP A 47 1.55 12.75 -0.63
CA ASP A 47 0.91 11.51 -0.25
C ASP A 47 1.85 10.36 -0.65
N LEU A 48 2.59 9.82 0.31
CA LEU A 48 3.67 8.88 0.08
C LEU A 48 3.50 7.63 0.95
N ALA A 49 3.84 6.47 0.39
CA ALA A 49 4.01 5.24 1.15
C ALA A 49 5.41 4.67 0.89
N LEU A 50 6.16 4.42 1.95
CA LEU A 50 7.49 3.84 1.90
C LEU A 50 7.43 2.41 2.41
N PHE A 51 8.04 1.51 1.66
CA PHE A 51 8.10 0.09 1.99
C PHE A 51 9.57 -0.32 2.17
N SER A 52 9.87 -1.03 3.25
CA SER A 52 11.18 -1.69 3.39
C SER A 52 11.21 -2.92 2.49
N LEU A 53 12.34 -3.11 1.83
CA LEU A 53 12.65 -4.34 1.09
C LEU A 53 13.67 -5.21 1.85
N ASP A 54 13.97 -4.87 3.10
CA ASP A 54 14.85 -5.62 3.99
C ASP A 54 14.08 -6.75 4.70
N ASP A 55 13.59 -7.70 3.91
CA ASP A 55 12.85 -8.87 4.37
C ASP A 55 13.26 -10.08 3.51
N ILE A 56 13.22 -11.27 4.08
CA ILE A 56 13.58 -12.52 3.40
C ILE A 56 12.81 -12.73 2.10
N ARG A 57 11.56 -12.26 2.03
CA ARG A 57 10.71 -12.35 0.82
C ARG A 57 11.25 -11.57 -0.37
N PHE A 58 12.08 -10.55 -0.13
CA PHE A 58 12.71 -9.72 -1.15
C PHE A 58 14.18 -10.10 -1.38
N SER A 59 14.71 -10.98 -0.55
CA SER A 59 16.10 -11.44 -0.63
C SER A 59 16.37 -12.07 -2.00
N GLY A 60 17.42 -11.61 -2.65
CA GLY A 60 17.78 -12.07 -3.99
C GLY A 60 17.03 -11.39 -5.14
N SER A 61 16.10 -10.49 -4.88
CA SER A 61 15.49 -9.66 -5.92
C SER A 61 16.48 -8.55 -6.37
N HIS A 62 16.64 -8.40 -7.67
CA HIS A 62 17.43 -7.32 -8.27
C HIS A 62 16.57 -6.17 -8.81
N ASP A 63 15.23 -6.33 -8.78
CA ASP A 63 14.25 -5.35 -9.21
C ASP A 63 13.31 -5.02 -8.04
N PRO A 64 13.52 -3.87 -7.37
CA PRO A 64 12.72 -3.49 -6.21
C PRO A 64 11.24 -3.27 -6.54
N LEU A 65 10.91 -2.81 -7.74
CA LEU A 65 9.54 -2.61 -8.16
C LEU A 65 8.82 -3.94 -8.41
N ALA A 66 9.48 -4.86 -9.11
CA ALA A 66 8.95 -6.19 -9.30
C ALA A 66 8.79 -6.92 -7.96
N ALA A 67 9.75 -6.79 -7.05
CA ALA A 67 9.67 -7.34 -5.71
C ALA A 67 8.45 -6.82 -4.94
N LEU A 68 8.24 -5.51 -4.93
CA LEU A 68 7.11 -4.87 -4.27
C LEU A 68 5.77 -5.42 -4.77
N ILE A 69 5.61 -5.55 -6.09
CA ILE A 69 4.34 -5.94 -6.72
C ILE A 69 4.12 -7.46 -6.69
N LEU A 70 5.16 -8.26 -6.92
CA LEU A 70 5.04 -9.71 -7.07
C LEU A 70 5.13 -10.46 -5.73
N CYS A 71 6.02 -10.01 -4.84
CA CYS A 71 6.18 -10.63 -3.52
C CYS A 71 5.17 -10.09 -2.49
N GLY A 72 4.52 -8.95 -2.79
CA GLY A 72 3.55 -8.29 -1.93
C GLY A 72 4.21 -7.53 -0.77
N ALA A 73 3.90 -6.25 -0.66
CA ALA A 73 4.26 -5.45 0.50
C ALA A 73 3.02 -5.33 1.39
N GLU A 74 3.02 -6.04 2.50
CA GLU A 74 1.85 -6.12 3.39
C GLU A 74 1.68 -4.87 4.25
N ARG A 75 2.79 -4.21 4.60
CA ARG A 75 2.79 -3.05 5.49
C ARG A 75 3.77 -1.99 4.98
N ALA A 76 3.28 -0.77 4.89
CA ALA A 76 4.17 0.37 4.70
C ALA A 76 4.93 0.65 6.00
N GLU A 77 6.21 0.93 5.90
CA GLU A 77 7.06 1.34 7.03
C GLU A 77 6.75 2.77 7.44
N HIS A 78 6.56 3.64 6.44
CA HIS A 78 6.15 5.02 6.66
C HIS A 78 5.03 5.40 5.69
N VAL A 79 4.08 6.22 6.16
CA VAL A 79 3.03 6.80 5.33
C VAL A 79 2.90 8.28 5.63
N MET A 80 2.93 9.09 4.58
CA MET A 80 2.67 10.52 4.62
C MET A 80 1.38 10.83 3.88
N VAL A 81 0.56 11.70 4.43
CA VAL A 81 -0.68 12.19 3.81
C VAL A 81 -0.71 13.70 3.96
N GLY A 82 -0.80 14.42 2.86
CA GLY A 82 -0.80 15.86 2.83
C GLY A 82 0.44 16.47 3.52
N GLY A 83 1.62 15.84 3.36
CA GLY A 83 2.86 16.29 3.99
C GLY A 83 3.01 15.94 5.48
N GLN A 84 2.07 15.21 6.07
CA GLN A 84 2.12 14.82 7.48
C GLN A 84 2.33 13.31 7.64
N TRP A 85 3.30 12.92 8.47
CA TRP A 85 3.52 11.52 8.80
C TRP A 85 2.33 10.94 9.59
N ARG A 86 1.66 9.96 9.01
CA ARG A 86 0.54 9.20 9.63
C ARG A 86 1.00 7.86 10.16
N VAL A 87 1.98 7.27 9.53
CA VAL A 87 2.63 6.03 9.98
C VAL A 87 4.12 6.26 10.02
N SER A 88 4.76 5.81 11.08
CA SER A 88 6.21 5.85 11.28
C SER A 88 6.66 4.52 11.86
N HIS A 89 7.65 3.88 11.23
CA HIS A 89 8.17 2.56 11.63
C HIS A 89 7.04 1.51 11.79
N GLY A 90 6.08 1.52 10.86
CA GLY A 90 4.95 0.61 10.85
C GLY A 90 3.88 0.87 11.93
N GLN A 91 4.00 1.96 12.71
CA GLN A 91 3.05 2.35 13.75
C GLN A 91 2.25 3.58 13.35
N ILE A 92 0.94 3.56 13.60
CA ILE A 92 0.06 4.71 13.34
C ILE A 92 0.31 5.77 14.41
N ASN A 93 0.70 6.96 13.98
CA ASN A 93 1.00 8.06 14.88
C ASN A 93 -0.24 8.49 15.68
N GLY A 94 -0.10 8.60 17.00
CA GLY A 94 -1.17 9.01 17.90
C GLY A 94 -2.22 7.93 18.19
N LEU A 95 -2.03 6.68 17.76
CA LEU A 95 -2.93 5.57 18.04
C LEU A 95 -2.35 4.64 19.11
N ASP A 96 -3.08 4.45 20.21
CA ASP A 96 -2.85 3.34 21.13
C ASP A 96 -3.49 2.07 20.59
N LEU A 97 -2.71 1.33 19.75
CA LEU A 97 -3.18 0.11 19.12
C LEU A 97 -3.55 -1.00 20.12
N PRO A 98 -2.80 -1.26 21.20
CA PRO A 98 -3.18 -2.22 22.24
C PRO A 98 -4.55 -1.90 22.86
N ALA A 99 -4.81 -0.66 23.24
CA ALA A 99 -6.10 -0.26 23.79
C ALA A 99 -7.24 -0.39 22.75
N LEU A 100 -6.99 -0.05 21.49
CA LEU A 100 -7.98 -0.23 20.42
C LEU A 100 -8.31 -1.71 20.22
N LEU A 101 -7.31 -2.59 20.18
CA LEU A 101 -7.52 -4.03 20.03
C LEU A 101 -8.27 -4.64 21.20
N ALA A 102 -8.02 -4.19 22.43
CA ALA A 102 -8.76 -4.64 23.62
C ALA A 102 -10.26 -4.28 23.51
N ARG A 103 -10.56 -3.04 23.13
CA ARG A 103 -11.96 -2.59 22.90
C ARG A 103 -12.64 -3.34 21.77
N HIS A 104 -11.93 -3.58 20.67
CA HIS A 104 -12.45 -4.32 19.52
C HIS A 104 -12.80 -5.77 19.90
N ARG A 105 -11.91 -6.46 20.63
CA ARG A 105 -12.16 -7.83 21.12
C ARG A 105 -13.36 -7.89 22.05
N ALA A 106 -13.49 -6.93 22.97
CA ALA A 106 -14.62 -6.86 23.87
C ALA A 106 -15.95 -6.64 23.11
N ALA A 107 -15.95 -5.79 22.08
CA ALA A 107 -17.12 -5.57 21.23
C ALA A 107 -17.49 -6.82 20.43
N ALA A 108 -16.50 -7.51 19.83
CA ALA A 108 -16.70 -8.74 19.08
C ALA A 108 -17.28 -9.87 19.97
N SER A 109 -16.77 -10.01 21.21
CA SER A 109 -17.30 -10.99 22.17
C SER A 109 -18.77 -10.74 22.53
N LYS A 110 -19.18 -9.49 22.66
CA LYS A 110 -20.59 -9.13 22.91
C LYS A 110 -21.50 -9.52 21.75
N LEU A 111 -21.03 -9.38 20.51
CA LEU A 111 -21.82 -9.77 19.32
C LEU A 111 -22.03 -11.28 19.22
N ILE A 112 -21.07 -12.07 19.70
CA ILE A 112 -21.16 -13.55 19.66
C ILE A 112 -21.99 -14.09 20.83
N ALA A 113 -21.99 -13.41 21.98
CA ALA A 113 -22.69 -13.83 23.18
C ALA A 113 -24.18 -13.42 23.23
N GLY A 114 -24.60 -12.48 22.38
CA GLY A 114 -25.97 -11.99 22.30
C GLY A 114 -26.83 -12.74 21.37
#